data_a9d526cb51e73dde18c5338012b4b7c0
#
_entry.id   a9d526cb51e73dde18c5338012b4b7c0
#
_cell.length_a   1.000
_cell.length_b   1.000
_cell.length_c   1.000
_cell.angle_alpha   90.00
_cell.angle_beta   90.00
_cell.angle_gamma   90.00
#
_symmetry.space_group_name_H-M   'P 1'
#
loop_
_entity.id
_entity.type
_entity.pdbx_description
1 polymer ?
#
loop_
_entity_poly.entity_id
_entity_poly.type
_entity_poly.pdbx_seq_one_letter_code
_entity_poly.pdbx_strand_id
1 'polypeptide(L)'
;SNRARDRYRHPAGTLAFMGLQDGMTVLEIWPGGGWYTEILAPVMRHKGQYIVASYDVDVPDQPEYRYELHMQLLDKFSRNPEVYDQVAVVPYSPPASASLGAADSIDMVLTFRNAHGWISDGIAESVFAEFARVLKPGGVLGVVQHRAAEGADPAQSAATGYVPEAAVIELARKAGLYLEARSEVNANPADTRDHAEGVWALPPSLAVCENLAAEDEKAACIAKYQAIGESDRMTLRFRKPVG
;
A
#
# COMPACT_ATOMS: atom_id res chain seq x y z
N SER A 1 -7.05 -18.37 1.15
CA SER A 1 -7.00 -17.69 -0.13
C SER A 1 -7.26 -16.20 0.05
N ASN A 2 -6.50 -15.35 -0.62
CA ASN A 2 -6.56 -13.89 -0.52
C ASN A 2 -7.91 -13.29 -0.98
N ARG A 3 -8.70 -14.01 -1.80
CA ARG A 3 -10.04 -13.59 -2.25
C ARG A 3 -11.04 -13.31 -1.12
N ALA A 4 -10.88 -13.94 0.04
CA ALA A 4 -11.75 -13.65 1.20
C ALA A 4 -11.65 -12.20 1.67
N ARG A 5 -10.59 -11.50 1.30
CA ARG A 5 -10.32 -10.09 1.66
C ARG A 5 -10.91 -9.08 0.66
N ASP A 6 -11.41 -9.55 -0.51
CA ASP A 6 -11.98 -8.69 -1.55
C ASP A 6 -13.13 -7.84 -1.03
N ARG A 7 -13.95 -8.41 -0.13
CA ARG A 7 -15.07 -7.71 0.53
C ARG A 7 -14.66 -6.49 1.38
N TYR A 8 -13.38 -6.39 1.76
CA TYR A 8 -12.83 -5.26 2.53
C TYR A 8 -11.93 -4.36 1.69
N ARG A 9 -11.46 -4.84 0.55
CA ARG A 9 -10.47 -4.15 -0.29
C ARG A 9 -10.99 -3.72 -1.64
N HIS A 10 -12.19 -4.18 -2.01
CA HIS A 10 -12.93 -3.80 -3.20
C HIS A 10 -12.03 -3.58 -4.43
N PRO A 11 -11.18 -4.58 -4.83
CA PRO A 11 -10.09 -4.34 -5.78
C PRO A 11 -10.57 -3.80 -7.13
N ALA A 12 -11.68 -4.34 -7.65
CA ALA A 12 -12.24 -3.84 -8.92
C ALA A 12 -12.65 -2.37 -8.83
N GLY A 13 -13.37 -2.00 -7.76
CA GLY A 13 -13.77 -0.59 -7.53
C GLY A 13 -12.58 0.32 -7.29
N THR A 14 -11.58 -0.15 -6.53
CA THR A 14 -10.36 0.61 -6.25
C THR A 14 -9.56 0.87 -7.53
N LEU A 15 -9.27 -0.17 -8.33
CA LEU A 15 -8.50 -0.02 -9.57
C LEU A 15 -9.24 0.79 -10.63
N ALA A 16 -10.57 0.61 -10.74
CA ALA A 16 -11.39 1.46 -11.61
C ALA A 16 -11.37 2.93 -11.18
N PHE A 17 -11.48 3.21 -9.87
CA PHE A 17 -11.35 4.58 -9.34
C PHE A 17 -9.97 5.17 -9.63
N MET A 18 -8.88 4.39 -9.53
CA MET A 18 -7.52 4.85 -9.88
C MET A 18 -7.39 5.13 -11.39
N GLY A 19 -8.29 4.62 -12.22
CA GLY A 19 -8.28 4.83 -13.66
C GLY A 19 -7.32 3.89 -14.40
N LEU A 20 -7.14 2.67 -13.90
CA LEU A 20 -6.32 1.64 -14.58
C LEU A 20 -6.87 1.36 -15.98
N GLN A 21 -5.99 1.41 -16.99
CA GLN A 21 -6.32 1.20 -18.40
C GLN A 21 -5.29 0.31 -19.10
N ASP A 22 -5.70 -0.27 -20.22
CA ASP A 22 -4.81 -1.01 -21.11
C ASP A 22 -3.72 -0.07 -21.67
N GLY A 23 -2.52 -0.58 -21.87
CA GLY A 23 -1.38 0.17 -22.40
C GLY A 23 -0.53 0.90 -21.35
N MET A 24 -0.98 0.98 -20.10
CA MET A 24 -0.23 1.66 -19.04
C MET A 24 1.02 0.90 -18.61
N THR A 25 2.02 1.65 -18.14
CA THR A 25 3.11 1.17 -17.30
C THR A 25 2.71 1.45 -15.84
N VAL A 26 2.46 0.38 -15.07
CA VAL A 26 2.00 0.45 -13.67
C VAL A 26 3.13 0.00 -12.74
N LEU A 27 3.39 0.79 -11.71
CA LEU A 27 4.38 0.52 -10.66
C LEU A 27 3.68 0.35 -9.32
N GLU A 28 3.76 -0.84 -8.71
CA GLU A 28 3.31 -1.09 -7.34
C GLU A 28 4.46 -0.97 -6.36
N ILE A 29 4.27 -0.17 -5.29
CA ILE A 29 5.29 0.07 -4.26
C ILE A 29 5.07 -0.85 -3.07
N TRP A 30 6.11 -1.61 -2.69
CA TRP A 30 6.12 -2.50 -1.52
C TRP A 30 4.85 -3.34 -1.40
N PRO A 31 4.66 -4.31 -2.31
CA PRO A 31 3.43 -5.11 -2.39
C PRO A 31 3.21 -6.00 -1.15
N GLY A 32 4.20 -6.13 -0.26
CA GLY A 32 4.20 -7.09 0.82
C GLY A 32 4.11 -8.51 0.27
N GLY A 33 3.20 -9.33 0.80
CA GLY A 33 2.94 -10.68 0.27
C GLY A 33 2.25 -10.72 -1.11
N GLY A 34 2.12 -9.57 -1.82
CA GLY A 34 1.65 -9.51 -3.21
C GLY A 34 0.14 -9.67 -3.39
N TRP A 35 -0.69 -9.10 -2.51
CA TRP A 35 -2.15 -9.24 -2.63
C TRP A 35 -2.69 -8.53 -3.88
N TYR A 36 -2.30 -7.26 -4.14
CA TYR A 36 -2.67 -6.58 -5.38
C TYR A 36 -1.89 -7.11 -6.58
N THR A 37 -0.66 -7.59 -6.37
CA THR A 37 0.15 -8.23 -7.41
C THR A 37 -0.57 -9.45 -8.03
N GLU A 38 -1.29 -10.25 -7.22
CA GLU A 38 -2.10 -11.38 -7.70
C GLU A 38 -3.21 -10.95 -8.69
N ILE A 39 -3.63 -9.69 -8.62
CA ILE A 39 -4.67 -9.10 -9.48
C ILE A 39 -4.02 -8.36 -10.66
N LEU A 40 -3.02 -7.52 -10.38
CA LEU A 40 -2.40 -6.66 -11.39
C LEU A 40 -1.55 -7.45 -12.39
N ALA A 41 -0.79 -8.45 -11.93
CA ALA A 41 0.07 -9.23 -12.84
C ALA A 41 -0.72 -9.89 -13.99
N PRO A 42 -1.77 -10.68 -13.75
CA PRO A 42 -2.53 -11.28 -14.84
C PRO A 42 -3.29 -10.24 -15.68
N VAL A 43 -3.77 -9.14 -15.09
CA VAL A 43 -4.48 -8.08 -15.83
C VAL A 43 -3.53 -7.37 -16.78
N MET A 44 -2.31 -7.03 -16.33
CA MET A 44 -1.34 -6.25 -17.10
C MET A 44 -0.53 -7.09 -18.09
N ARG A 45 -0.47 -8.42 -17.90
CA ARG A 45 0.38 -9.35 -18.66
C ARG A 45 0.34 -9.14 -20.18
N HIS A 46 -0.83 -8.88 -20.74
CA HIS A 46 -1.02 -8.70 -22.19
C HIS A 46 -1.54 -7.31 -22.57
N LYS A 47 -1.62 -6.40 -21.58
CA LYS A 47 -2.30 -5.12 -21.72
C LYS A 47 -1.45 -3.92 -21.34
N GLY A 48 -0.22 -4.13 -20.89
CA GLY A 48 0.68 -3.07 -20.47
C GLY A 48 1.96 -3.61 -19.85
N GLN A 49 2.61 -2.78 -19.02
CA GLN A 49 3.78 -3.18 -18.26
C GLN A 49 3.45 -3.12 -16.76
N TYR A 50 3.88 -4.13 -16.03
CA TYR A 50 3.71 -4.15 -14.59
C TYR A 50 5.07 -4.31 -13.90
N ILE A 51 5.37 -3.37 -13.01
CA ILE A 51 6.62 -3.28 -12.27
C ILE A 51 6.28 -3.32 -10.79
N VAL A 52 7.06 -4.03 -10.03
CA VAL A 52 6.98 -4.11 -8.56
C VAL A 52 8.26 -3.52 -7.98
N ALA A 53 8.14 -2.49 -7.17
CA ALA A 53 9.22 -2.00 -6.33
C ALA A 53 9.20 -2.76 -5.00
N SER A 54 10.11 -3.72 -4.85
CA SER A 54 10.26 -4.55 -3.67
C SER A 54 11.47 -4.11 -2.84
N TYR A 55 11.56 -4.56 -1.60
CA TYR A 55 12.69 -4.23 -0.74
C TYR A 55 14.01 -4.66 -1.38
N ASP A 56 15.01 -3.78 -1.27
CA ASP A 56 16.37 -4.05 -1.73
C ASP A 56 17.11 -4.83 -0.65
N VAL A 57 17.34 -6.12 -0.91
CA VAL A 57 17.97 -7.04 0.07
C VAL A 57 19.47 -6.80 0.25
N ASP A 58 20.10 -6.03 -0.64
CA ASP A 58 21.51 -5.67 -0.55
C ASP A 58 21.74 -4.48 0.43
N VAL A 59 20.69 -3.80 0.86
CA VAL A 59 20.76 -2.77 1.89
C VAL A 59 20.83 -3.44 3.28
N PRO A 60 21.92 -3.26 4.02
CA PRO A 60 22.11 -3.90 5.33
C PRO A 60 21.22 -3.30 6.42
N ASP A 61 21.11 -4.01 7.53
CA ASP A 61 20.49 -3.56 8.78
C ASP A 61 19.00 -3.16 8.65
N GLN A 62 18.30 -3.67 7.64
CA GLN A 62 16.86 -3.52 7.52
C GLN A 62 16.12 -4.47 8.49
N PRO A 63 14.89 -4.14 8.91
CA PRO A 63 14.03 -5.07 9.65
C PRO A 63 13.85 -6.40 8.90
N GLU A 64 13.93 -7.51 9.61
CA GLU A 64 13.92 -8.87 9.06
C GLU A 64 12.70 -9.13 8.16
N TYR A 65 11.53 -8.62 8.55
CA TYR A 65 10.30 -8.78 7.76
C TYR A 65 10.41 -8.26 6.31
N ARG A 66 11.33 -7.29 6.03
CA ARG A 66 11.54 -6.76 4.66
C ARG A 66 12.19 -7.82 3.77
N TYR A 67 13.19 -8.53 4.30
CA TYR A 67 13.83 -9.66 3.60
C TYR A 67 12.83 -10.78 3.38
N GLU A 68 12.07 -11.14 4.42
CA GLU A 68 11.06 -12.19 4.33
C GLU A 68 9.98 -11.89 3.28
N LEU A 69 9.44 -10.67 3.26
CA LEU A 69 8.42 -10.26 2.30
C LEU A 69 8.96 -10.28 0.86
N HIS A 70 10.20 -9.82 0.65
CA HIS A 70 10.85 -9.89 -0.66
C HIS A 70 11.01 -11.34 -1.12
N MET A 71 11.52 -12.20 -0.25
CA MET A 71 11.70 -13.63 -0.58
C MET A 71 10.37 -14.34 -0.83
N GLN A 72 9.34 -14.05 -0.05
CA GLN A 72 7.99 -14.59 -0.25
C GLN A 72 7.41 -14.17 -1.61
N LEU A 73 7.65 -12.93 -2.02
CA LEU A 73 7.22 -12.41 -3.32
C LEU A 73 7.92 -13.15 -4.47
N LEU A 74 9.25 -13.32 -4.40
CA LEU A 74 10.00 -14.04 -5.43
C LEU A 74 9.64 -15.53 -5.48
N ASP A 75 9.43 -16.17 -4.33
CA ASP A 75 8.95 -17.56 -4.26
C ASP A 75 7.57 -17.70 -4.92
N LYS A 76 6.63 -16.77 -4.66
CA LYS A 76 5.34 -16.72 -5.35
C LYS A 76 5.51 -16.65 -6.87
N PHE A 77 6.43 -15.81 -7.36
CA PHE A 77 6.67 -15.65 -8.80
C PHE A 77 7.27 -16.92 -9.42
N SER A 78 8.24 -17.52 -8.75
CA SER A 78 8.90 -18.73 -9.21
C SER A 78 7.98 -19.94 -9.31
N ARG A 79 6.98 -20.02 -8.42
CA ARG A 79 5.98 -21.11 -8.40
C ARG A 79 4.88 -20.96 -9.46
N ASN A 80 4.69 -19.78 -10.01
CA ASN A 80 3.63 -19.51 -10.98
C ASN A 80 4.15 -18.64 -12.13
N PRO A 81 5.18 -19.11 -12.88
CA PRO A 81 5.83 -18.31 -13.91
C PRO A 81 4.86 -17.90 -15.02
N GLU A 82 3.84 -18.72 -15.31
CA GLU A 82 2.82 -18.41 -16.31
C GLU A 82 1.98 -17.16 -15.98
N VAL A 83 1.98 -16.73 -14.69
CA VAL A 83 1.30 -15.51 -14.23
C VAL A 83 2.26 -14.34 -14.12
N TYR A 84 3.49 -14.59 -13.62
CA TYR A 84 4.38 -13.54 -13.15
C TYR A 84 5.67 -13.33 -14.00
N ASP A 85 5.92 -14.12 -15.05
CA ASP A 85 7.14 -14.02 -15.87
C ASP A 85 7.32 -12.67 -16.59
N GLN A 86 6.24 -11.87 -16.72
CA GLN A 86 6.28 -10.54 -17.30
C GLN A 86 6.38 -9.42 -16.26
N VAL A 87 6.41 -9.75 -14.97
CA VAL A 87 6.53 -8.77 -13.89
C VAL A 87 7.99 -8.37 -13.72
N ALA A 88 8.30 -7.11 -13.93
CA ALA A 88 9.61 -6.56 -13.59
C ALA A 88 9.70 -6.27 -12.10
N VAL A 89 10.81 -6.64 -11.45
CA VAL A 89 11.07 -6.31 -10.05
C VAL A 89 12.22 -5.32 -9.99
N VAL A 90 12.03 -4.20 -9.29
CA VAL A 90 13.07 -3.20 -9.04
C VAL A 90 13.33 -3.12 -7.53
N PRO A 91 14.60 -3.04 -7.11
CA PRO A 91 14.95 -2.86 -5.71
C PRO A 91 14.60 -1.45 -5.26
N TYR A 92 13.99 -1.32 -4.06
CA TYR A 92 13.60 -0.03 -3.51
C TYR A 92 13.58 -0.06 -1.97
N SER A 93 14.59 0.56 -1.36
CA SER A 93 14.72 0.71 0.11
C SER A 93 15.32 2.08 0.43
N PRO A 94 14.53 3.17 0.29
CA PRO A 94 15.01 4.50 0.58
C PRO A 94 15.38 4.66 2.06
N PRO A 95 16.40 5.51 2.40
CA PRO A 95 17.11 6.38 1.47
C PRO A 95 18.27 5.71 0.71
N ALA A 96 18.70 4.51 1.10
CA ALA A 96 19.90 3.86 0.56
C ALA A 96 19.72 3.40 -0.90
N SER A 97 18.53 2.86 -1.23
CA SER A 97 18.15 2.46 -2.58
C SER A 97 16.84 3.16 -2.93
N ALA A 98 16.93 4.37 -3.49
CA ALA A 98 15.81 5.30 -3.59
C ALA A 98 15.31 5.55 -5.03
N SER A 99 15.91 4.93 -6.07
CA SER A 99 15.49 5.13 -7.45
C SER A 99 14.47 4.11 -7.90
N LEU A 100 13.36 4.60 -8.45
CA LEU A 100 12.31 3.78 -9.06
C LEU A 100 12.45 3.67 -10.61
N GLY A 101 13.53 4.17 -11.17
CA GLY A 101 13.78 4.12 -12.60
C GLY A 101 13.89 5.49 -13.28
N ALA A 102 13.63 5.56 -14.58
CA ALA A 102 13.75 6.79 -15.34
C ALA A 102 12.63 7.80 -14.98
N ALA A 103 12.95 9.10 -15.06
CA ALA A 103 11.92 10.14 -14.93
C ALA A 103 10.88 10.03 -16.06
N ASP A 104 9.65 10.43 -15.77
CA ASP A 104 8.56 10.49 -16.76
C ASP A 104 8.31 9.17 -17.52
N SER A 105 8.51 8.03 -16.85
CA SER A 105 8.41 6.71 -17.49
C SER A 105 7.17 5.91 -17.09
N ILE A 106 6.51 6.26 -15.98
CA ILE A 106 5.42 5.51 -15.35
C ILE A 106 4.08 6.24 -15.57
N ASP A 107 3.06 5.51 -16.02
CA ASP A 107 1.71 6.05 -16.18
C ASP A 107 0.95 6.07 -14.85
N MET A 108 1.18 5.04 -14.00
CA MET A 108 0.48 4.91 -12.73
C MET A 108 1.40 4.33 -11.64
N VAL A 109 1.54 5.03 -10.52
CA VAL A 109 2.14 4.52 -9.28
C VAL A 109 1.04 4.15 -8.32
N LEU A 110 1.08 2.95 -7.76
CA LEU A 110 0.13 2.44 -6.76
C LEU A 110 0.84 2.09 -5.46
N THR A 111 0.28 2.55 -4.35
CA THR A 111 0.76 2.17 -3.02
C THR A 111 -0.40 1.84 -2.09
N PHE A 112 -0.24 0.74 -1.35
CA PHE A 112 -1.28 0.19 -0.50
C PHE A 112 -0.76 0.00 0.92
N ARG A 113 -1.14 0.91 1.85
CA ARG A 113 -0.88 0.80 3.29
C ARG A 113 0.61 0.93 3.69
N ASN A 114 1.38 1.72 2.95
CA ASN A 114 2.80 1.91 3.22
C ASN A 114 3.13 3.28 3.83
N ALA A 115 2.27 4.30 3.64
CA ALA A 115 2.57 5.68 4.01
C ALA A 115 2.88 5.86 5.50
N HIS A 116 2.26 5.08 6.39
CA HIS A 116 2.55 5.13 7.82
C HIS A 116 4.02 4.79 8.12
N GLY A 117 4.59 3.77 7.46
CA GLY A 117 6.00 3.41 7.63
C GLY A 117 6.93 4.53 7.19
N TRP A 118 6.68 5.13 6.03
CA TRP A 118 7.52 6.24 5.53
C TRP A 118 7.44 7.49 6.42
N ILE A 119 6.27 7.77 7.02
CA ILE A 119 6.12 8.87 7.98
C ILE A 119 6.89 8.55 9.26
N SER A 120 6.77 7.35 9.80
CA SER A 120 7.50 6.90 11.00
C SER A 120 9.02 6.92 10.79
N ASP A 121 9.50 6.54 9.59
CA ASP A 121 10.91 6.53 9.22
C ASP A 121 11.43 7.94 8.83
N GLY A 122 10.56 8.97 8.75
CA GLY A 122 10.94 10.33 8.37
C GLY A 122 11.34 10.52 6.90
N ILE A 123 10.98 9.57 6.03
CA ILE A 123 11.36 9.55 4.61
C ILE A 123 10.19 9.84 3.65
N ALA A 124 9.00 10.10 4.17
CA ALA A 124 7.80 10.23 3.35
C ALA A 124 7.90 11.31 2.25
N GLU A 125 8.51 12.47 2.54
CA GLU A 125 8.65 13.54 1.55
C GLU A 125 9.54 13.10 0.36
N SER A 126 10.67 12.44 0.61
CA SER A 126 11.56 11.94 -0.45
C SER A 126 10.90 10.83 -1.27
N VAL A 127 10.12 9.96 -0.63
CA VAL A 127 9.37 8.89 -1.31
C VAL A 127 8.31 9.48 -2.25
N PHE A 128 7.52 10.45 -1.81
CA PHE A 128 6.52 11.10 -2.67
C PHE A 128 7.15 11.92 -3.79
N ALA A 129 8.30 12.56 -3.53
CA ALA A 129 9.07 13.26 -4.58
C ALA A 129 9.56 12.29 -5.67
N GLU A 130 10.00 11.08 -5.28
CA GLU A 130 10.40 10.05 -6.24
C GLU A 130 9.21 9.53 -7.06
N PHE A 131 8.03 9.36 -6.45
CA PHE A 131 6.81 9.04 -7.20
C PHE A 131 6.49 10.10 -8.26
N ALA A 132 6.54 11.37 -7.87
CA ALA A 132 6.31 12.48 -8.79
C ALA A 132 7.36 12.53 -9.91
N ARG A 133 8.63 12.20 -9.61
CA ARG A 133 9.71 12.19 -10.59
C ARG A 133 9.49 11.14 -11.67
N VAL A 134 9.14 9.91 -11.30
CA VAL A 134 8.97 8.81 -12.26
C VAL A 134 7.65 8.86 -13.02
N LEU A 135 6.62 9.50 -12.48
CA LEU A 135 5.34 9.68 -13.16
C LEU A 135 5.49 10.56 -14.40
N LYS A 136 4.89 10.15 -15.51
CA LYS A 136 4.72 10.99 -16.70
C LYS A 136 3.87 12.22 -16.38
N PRO A 137 4.02 13.34 -17.12
CA PRO A 137 3.00 14.40 -17.10
C PRO A 137 1.60 13.82 -17.33
N GLY A 138 0.64 14.16 -16.48
CA GLY A 138 -0.70 13.56 -16.49
C GLY A 138 -0.78 12.17 -15.83
N GLY A 139 0.31 11.60 -15.36
CA GLY A 139 0.34 10.31 -14.66
C GLY A 139 -0.35 10.34 -13.30
N VAL A 140 -0.73 9.17 -12.82
CA VAL A 140 -1.56 8.99 -11.62
C VAL A 140 -0.75 8.40 -10.47
N LEU A 141 -0.87 8.98 -9.26
CA LEU A 141 -0.52 8.33 -8.00
C LEU A 141 -1.81 7.87 -7.30
N GLY A 142 -1.97 6.57 -7.14
CA GLY A 142 -3.05 5.96 -6.36
C GLY A 142 -2.57 5.57 -4.97
N VAL A 143 -3.22 6.09 -3.93
CA VAL A 143 -2.88 5.80 -2.53
C VAL A 143 -4.08 5.20 -1.82
N VAL A 144 -3.91 4.01 -1.25
CA VAL A 144 -4.83 3.44 -0.26
C VAL A 144 -4.08 3.33 1.07
N GLN A 145 -4.58 3.99 2.12
CA GLN A 145 -3.93 4.01 3.43
C GLN A 145 -4.95 3.93 4.56
N HIS A 146 -4.60 3.27 5.66
CA HIS A 146 -5.38 3.27 6.89
C HIS A 146 -5.59 4.72 7.36
N ARG A 147 -6.85 5.12 7.50
CA ARG A 147 -7.23 6.51 7.76
C ARG A 147 -7.34 6.77 9.26
N ALA A 148 -6.53 7.68 9.78
CA ALA A 148 -6.64 8.18 11.15
C ALA A 148 -7.90 9.02 11.36
N ALA A 149 -8.25 9.27 12.62
CA ALA A 149 -9.25 10.26 12.97
C ALA A 149 -8.84 11.66 12.46
N GLU A 150 -9.84 12.49 12.19
CA GLU A 150 -9.61 13.88 11.79
C GLU A 150 -8.84 14.64 12.90
N GLY A 151 -7.83 15.41 12.51
CA GLY A 151 -7.00 16.18 13.45
C GLY A 151 -5.95 15.37 14.21
N ALA A 152 -5.82 14.05 13.96
CA ALA A 152 -4.76 13.27 14.57
C ALA A 152 -3.37 13.77 14.16
N ASP A 153 -2.41 13.70 15.07
CA ASP A 153 -1.01 13.99 14.77
C ASP A 153 -0.42 12.89 13.87
N PRO A 154 0.16 13.24 12.69
CA PRO A 154 0.65 12.25 11.74
C PRO A 154 1.78 11.37 12.28
N ALA A 155 2.69 11.92 13.08
CA ALA A 155 3.83 11.17 13.61
C ALA A 155 3.39 10.16 14.68
N GLN A 156 2.44 10.56 15.53
CA GLN A 156 1.89 9.67 16.56
C GLN A 156 0.99 8.59 15.97
N SER A 157 0.10 8.96 15.05
CA SER A 157 -0.85 8.01 14.46
C SER A 157 -0.17 7.01 13.50
N ALA A 158 0.91 7.42 12.82
CA ALA A 158 1.66 6.52 11.93
C ALA A 158 2.23 5.31 12.67
N ALA A 159 2.65 5.47 13.94
CA ALA A 159 3.13 4.36 14.77
C ALA A 159 2.05 3.28 15.03
N THR A 160 0.77 3.63 14.91
CA THR A 160 -0.37 2.71 15.01
C THR A 160 -0.89 2.25 13.62
N GLY A 161 -0.17 2.60 12.56
CA GLY A 161 -0.53 2.28 11.16
C GLY A 161 -1.54 3.24 10.52
N TYR A 162 -2.17 4.13 11.30
CA TYR A 162 -3.14 5.10 10.79
C TYR A 162 -2.47 6.41 10.37
N VAL A 163 -2.96 7.01 9.28
CA VAL A 163 -2.45 8.29 8.78
C VAL A 163 -3.61 9.25 8.54
N PRO A 164 -3.54 10.52 8.98
CA PRO A 164 -4.52 11.53 8.60
C PRO A 164 -4.52 11.76 7.08
N GLU A 165 -5.70 11.83 6.49
CA GLU A 165 -5.83 12.07 5.04
C GLU A 165 -5.13 13.36 4.61
N ALA A 166 -5.24 14.42 5.42
CA ALA A 166 -4.59 15.70 5.18
C ALA A 166 -3.06 15.59 5.08
N ALA A 167 -2.43 14.68 5.84
CA ALA A 167 -0.98 14.46 5.80
C ALA A 167 -0.55 13.84 4.46
N VAL A 168 -1.31 12.85 3.94
CA VAL A 168 -1.04 12.25 2.63
C VAL A 168 -1.22 13.28 1.52
N ILE A 169 -2.26 14.11 1.60
CA ILE A 169 -2.52 15.18 0.62
C ILE A 169 -1.38 16.19 0.63
N GLU A 170 -0.89 16.58 1.80
CA GLU A 170 0.20 17.54 1.91
C GLU A 170 1.54 16.97 1.38
N LEU A 171 1.84 15.69 1.63
CA LEU A 171 3.01 15.02 1.05
C LEU A 171 2.96 15.02 -0.50
N ALA A 172 1.81 14.68 -1.07
CA ALA A 172 1.63 14.69 -2.52
C ALA A 172 1.75 16.13 -3.09
N ARG A 173 1.15 17.12 -2.42
CA ARG A 173 1.24 18.54 -2.81
C ARG A 173 2.68 19.05 -2.80
N LYS A 174 3.46 18.73 -1.76
CA LYS A 174 4.88 19.08 -1.68
C LYS A 174 5.71 18.46 -2.81
N ALA A 175 5.33 17.26 -3.25
CA ALA A 175 5.94 16.59 -4.39
C ALA A 175 5.49 17.15 -5.76
N GLY A 176 4.60 18.16 -5.80
CA GLY A 176 4.08 18.74 -7.03
C GLY A 176 2.91 18.00 -7.67
N LEU A 177 2.29 17.08 -6.93
CA LEU A 177 1.08 16.38 -7.34
C LEU A 177 -0.16 17.09 -6.78
N TYR A 178 -1.28 17.06 -7.49
CA TYR A 178 -2.54 17.58 -6.96
C TYR A 178 -3.55 16.46 -6.72
N LEU A 179 -4.37 16.62 -5.69
CA LEU A 179 -5.48 15.71 -5.41
C LEU A 179 -6.55 15.89 -6.49
N GLU A 180 -6.80 14.83 -7.27
CA GLU A 180 -7.81 14.81 -8.30
C GLU A 180 -9.15 14.30 -7.77
N ALA A 181 -9.15 13.24 -6.96
CA ALA A 181 -10.37 12.63 -6.44
C ALA A 181 -10.15 11.86 -5.15
N ARG A 182 -11.24 11.67 -4.39
CA ARG A 182 -11.35 10.80 -3.21
C ARG A 182 -12.42 9.75 -3.45
N SER A 183 -12.27 8.57 -2.81
CA SER A 183 -13.30 7.53 -2.83
C SER A 183 -13.43 6.89 -1.45
N GLU A 184 -14.65 6.61 -1.06
CA GLU A 184 -14.98 5.86 0.15
C GLU A 184 -15.14 4.35 -0.10
N VAL A 185 -14.69 3.86 -1.26
CA VAL A 185 -14.82 2.44 -1.65
C VAL A 185 -14.21 1.47 -0.65
N ASN A 186 -13.18 1.90 0.09
CA ASN A 186 -12.49 1.12 1.12
C ASN A 186 -12.74 1.65 2.55
N ALA A 187 -13.76 2.50 2.73
CA ALA A 187 -14.14 2.98 4.05
C ALA A 187 -14.76 1.86 4.89
N ASN A 188 -14.45 1.86 6.18
CA ASN A 188 -15.09 1.01 7.17
C ASN A 188 -15.48 1.83 8.41
N PRO A 189 -16.74 2.28 8.50
CA PRO A 189 -17.19 3.09 9.63
C PRO A 189 -17.24 2.32 10.97
N ALA A 190 -17.13 0.98 10.95
CA ALA A 190 -17.04 0.18 12.17
C ALA A 190 -15.65 0.23 12.84
N ASP A 191 -14.63 0.65 12.09
CA ASP A 191 -13.29 0.87 12.65
C ASP A 191 -13.24 2.20 13.40
N THR A 192 -13.10 2.15 14.72
CA THR A 192 -13.04 3.32 15.59
C THR A 192 -11.67 4.00 15.61
N ARG A 193 -10.64 3.34 15.07
CA ARG A 193 -9.26 3.87 14.88
C ARG A 193 -8.49 4.15 16.17
N ASP A 194 -8.97 3.65 17.30
CA ASP A 194 -8.43 3.85 18.66
C ASP A 194 -7.99 2.54 19.32
N HIS A 195 -7.75 1.50 18.53
CA HIS A 195 -7.33 0.19 19.02
C HIS A 195 -5.93 0.25 19.63
N ALA A 196 -5.71 -0.47 20.76
CA ALA A 196 -4.44 -0.47 21.50
C ALA A 196 -3.21 -0.81 20.63
N GLU A 197 -3.35 -1.81 19.74
CA GLU A 197 -2.32 -2.20 18.77
C GLU A 197 -2.54 -1.57 17.39
N GLY A 198 -3.26 -0.45 17.33
CA GLY A 198 -3.57 0.20 16.07
C GLY A 198 -4.26 -0.73 15.07
N VAL A 199 -3.90 -0.61 13.79
CA VAL A 199 -4.47 -1.41 12.70
C VAL A 199 -4.21 -2.91 12.85
N TRP A 200 -3.18 -3.30 13.61
CA TRP A 200 -2.82 -4.71 13.81
C TRP A 200 -3.73 -5.43 14.81
N ALA A 201 -4.56 -4.70 15.57
CA ALA A 201 -5.65 -5.31 16.34
C ALA A 201 -6.74 -5.93 15.44
N LEU A 202 -6.90 -5.39 14.23
CA LEU A 202 -7.90 -5.80 13.25
C LEU A 202 -7.43 -6.99 12.38
N PRO A 203 -8.36 -7.69 11.69
CA PRO A 203 -8.01 -8.68 10.69
C PRO A 203 -7.10 -8.12 9.58
N PRO A 204 -6.15 -8.94 9.08
CA PRO A 204 -5.93 -10.35 9.41
C PRO A 204 -4.99 -10.57 10.61
N SER A 205 -4.36 -9.52 11.15
CA SER A 205 -3.29 -9.66 12.17
C SER A 205 -3.83 -10.14 13.50
N LEU A 206 -4.90 -9.51 14.03
CA LEU A 206 -5.50 -9.88 15.32
C LEU A 206 -4.50 -9.93 16.48
N ALA A 207 -3.44 -9.08 16.42
CA ALA A 207 -2.27 -9.14 17.29
C ALA A 207 -2.62 -9.10 18.79
N VAL A 208 -3.62 -8.32 19.18
CA VAL A 208 -4.08 -8.25 20.56
C VAL A 208 -4.66 -9.56 21.09
N CYS A 209 -5.15 -10.43 20.20
CA CYS A 209 -5.78 -11.68 20.56
C CYS A 209 -4.78 -12.84 20.65
N GLU A 210 -3.65 -12.75 19.93
CA GLU A 210 -2.68 -13.84 19.86
C GLU A 210 -1.99 -14.10 21.22
N ASN A 211 -1.82 -13.06 22.03
CA ASN A 211 -1.11 -13.11 23.30
C ASN A 211 -2.02 -13.51 24.50
N LEU A 212 -3.31 -13.76 24.27
CA LEU A 212 -4.23 -14.19 25.32
C LEU A 212 -4.02 -15.67 25.65
N ALA A 213 -3.91 -15.99 26.93
CA ALA A 213 -3.62 -17.33 27.40
C ALA A 213 -4.86 -18.25 27.46
N ALA A 214 -6.03 -17.68 27.75
CA ALA A 214 -7.29 -18.44 27.87
C ALA A 214 -7.99 -18.52 26.50
N GLU A 215 -8.33 -19.74 26.07
CA GLU A 215 -8.90 -19.99 24.75
C GLU A 215 -10.28 -19.33 24.54
N ASP A 216 -11.10 -19.23 25.60
CA ASP A 216 -12.39 -18.57 25.57
C ASP A 216 -12.23 -17.04 25.44
N GLU A 217 -11.27 -16.42 26.14
CA GLU A 217 -10.93 -15.01 25.99
C GLU A 217 -10.37 -14.72 24.58
N LYS A 218 -9.50 -15.59 24.08
CA LYS A 218 -8.95 -15.49 22.72
C LYS A 218 -10.05 -15.57 21.67
N ALA A 219 -10.96 -16.53 21.79
CA ALA A 219 -12.09 -16.69 20.88
C ALA A 219 -13.02 -15.45 20.90
N ALA A 220 -13.33 -14.94 22.08
CA ALA A 220 -14.14 -13.73 22.24
C ALA A 220 -13.45 -12.48 21.64
N CYS A 221 -12.13 -12.34 21.85
CA CYS A 221 -11.33 -11.28 21.26
C CYS A 221 -11.33 -11.35 19.72
N ILE A 222 -11.08 -12.51 19.15
CA ILE A 222 -11.12 -12.73 17.70
C ILE A 222 -12.50 -12.39 17.14
N ALA A 223 -13.58 -12.87 17.77
CA ALA A 223 -14.94 -12.57 17.33
C ALA A 223 -15.24 -11.07 17.35
N LYS A 224 -14.80 -10.35 18.40
CA LYS A 224 -14.94 -8.89 18.50
C LYS A 224 -14.30 -8.17 17.31
N TYR A 225 -13.03 -8.44 17.01
CA TYR A 225 -12.31 -7.74 15.95
C TYR A 225 -12.72 -8.21 14.54
N GLN A 226 -13.10 -9.48 14.38
CA GLN A 226 -13.68 -9.97 13.13
C GLN A 226 -15.03 -9.31 12.79
N ALA A 227 -15.83 -8.94 13.78
CA ALA A 227 -17.08 -8.20 13.58
C ALA A 227 -16.85 -6.78 13.04
N ILE A 228 -15.70 -6.15 13.36
CA ILE A 228 -15.29 -4.86 12.79
C ILE A 228 -14.84 -5.06 11.34
N GLY A 229 -14.05 -6.10 11.07
CA GLY A 229 -13.43 -6.33 9.77
C GLY A 229 -12.05 -5.67 9.63
N GLU A 230 -11.58 -5.47 8.39
CA GLU A 230 -10.33 -4.74 8.15
C GLU A 230 -10.52 -3.24 8.42
N SER A 231 -9.42 -2.51 8.67
CA SER A 231 -9.41 -1.08 9.00
C SER A 231 -10.13 -0.20 8.00
N ASP A 232 -10.56 0.96 8.47
CA ASP A 232 -11.00 2.08 7.62
C ASP A 232 -9.84 2.59 6.76
N ARG A 233 -10.10 2.85 5.46
CA ARG A 233 -9.06 3.28 4.53
C ARG A 233 -9.54 4.41 3.63
N MET A 234 -8.73 5.48 3.61
CA MET A 234 -8.81 6.47 2.55
C MET A 234 -8.38 5.84 1.23
N THR A 235 -8.96 6.31 0.14
CA THR A 235 -8.59 5.95 -1.22
C THR A 235 -8.48 7.24 -2.03
N LEU A 236 -7.26 7.64 -2.37
CA LEU A 236 -6.93 8.93 -2.95
C LEU A 236 -6.29 8.77 -4.32
N ARG A 237 -6.71 9.60 -5.27
CA ARG A 237 -6.11 9.71 -6.59
C ARG A 237 -5.50 11.09 -6.76
N PHE A 238 -4.21 11.10 -7.00
CA PHE A 238 -3.44 12.30 -7.32
C PHE A 238 -2.99 12.26 -8.77
N ARG A 239 -2.72 13.44 -9.33
CA ARG A 239 -2.23 13.56 -10.70
C ARG A 239 -1.02 14.49 -10.77
N LYS A 240 -0.05 14.11 -11.62
CA LYS A 240 1.04 14.99 -12.01
C LYS A 240 0.51 16.01 -13.03
N PRO A 241 0.77 17.32 -12.86
CA PRO A 241 0.38 18.32 -13.85
C PRO A 241 0.88 17.98 -15.25
N VAL A 242 0.08 18.29 -16.25
CA VAL A 242 0.53 18.36 -17.65
C VAL A 242 1.19 19.72 -17.77
N GLY A 243 2.49 19.78 -17.94
CA GLY A 243 3.27 21.02 -18.04
C GLY A 243 2.80 21.92 -19.17
#